data_c1eba2f608953782d08c0699b63cfcb2
#
_entry.id   c1eba2f608953782d08c0699b63cfcb2
#
_cell.length_a   1.000
_cell.length_b   1.000
_cell.length_c   1.000
_cell.angle_alpha   90.00
_cell.angle_beta   90.00
_cell.angle_gamma   90.00
#
_symmetry.space_group_name_H-M   'P 1'
#
loop_
_entity.id
_entity.type
_entity.pdbx_description
1 polymer ?
#
loop_
_entity_poly.entity_id
_entity_poly.type
_entity_poly.pdbx_seq_one_letter_code
_entity_poly.pdbx_strand_id
1 'polypeptide(L)'
;MAVDIICDQVPYLDGFAHRGILSGANRIMTEGKETLKKAFEENPDYRLVITGHSLGAGTAILISLGFLNNIYANDFPNVKEVKCIALAPPPVYRTGLFFEENKLFCPQ
;
A
#
# COMPACT_ATOMS: atom_id res chain seq x y z
N MET A 1 -19.43 -1.02 11.31
CA MET A 1 -18.33 -0.73 12.20
C MET A 1 -17.79 0.66 11.93
N ALA A 2 -17.67 1.41 12.95
CA ALA A 2 -17.11 2.74 12.80
C ALA A 2 -15.59 2.66 12.86
N VAL A 3 -14.94 3.03 11.79
CA VAL A 3 -13.50 3.15 11.75
C VAL A 3 -13.17 4.62 11.67
N ASP A 4 -12.40 5.09 12.62
CA ASP A 4 -11.99 6.49 12.61
C ASP A 4 -10.83 6.65 11.66
N ILE A 5 -11.15 6.67 10.39
CA ILE A 5 -10.14 6.74 9.34
C ILE A 5 -9.43 8.07 9.38
N ILE A 6 -10.13 9.11 9.79
CA ILE A 6 -9.61 10.46 9.71
C ILE A 6 -8.57 10.73 10.77
N CYS A 7 -8.78 10.23 11.98
CA CYS A 7 -7.96 10.63 13.12
C CYS A 7 -6.86 9.63 13.48
N ASP A 8 -7.00 8.38 13.09
CA ASP A 8 -6.05 7.33 13.50
C ASP A 8 -4.96 7.16 12.46
N GLN A 9 -4.04 8.10 12.41
CA GLN A 9 -3.00 8.12 11.40
C GLN A 9 -1.63 7.99 12.04
N VAL A 10 -0.72 7.36 11.31
CA VAL A 10 0.67 7.21 11.71
C VAL A 10 1.57 7.59 10.54
N PRO A 11 2.81 8.01 10.82
CA PRO A 11 3.75 8.29 9.73
C PRO A 11 4.00 7.08 8.86
N TYR A 12 4.04 7.31 7.56
CA TYR A 12 4.34 6.27 6.58
C TYR A 12 4.97 6.96 5.38
N LEU A 13 6.17 6.52 4.99
CA LEU A 13 6.95 7.17 3.95
C LEU A 13 7.13 8.65 4.32
N ASP A 14 6.80 9.56 3.42
CA ASP A 14 6.89 10.98 3.71
C ASP A 14 5.52 11.61 3.99
N GLY A 15 4.57 10.78 4.41
CA GLY A 15 3.21 11.24 4.71
C GLY A 15 2.64 10.49 5.88
N PHE A 16 1.32 10.30 5.86
CA PHE A 16 0.59 9.68 6.95
C PHE A 16 -0.39 8.66 6.39
N ALA A 17 -0.50 7.52 7.06
CA ALA A 17 -1.41 6.46 6.66
C ALA A 17 -2.31 6.08 7.82
N HIS A 18 -3.48 5.53 7.51
CA HIS A 18 -4.37 4.99 8.52
C HIS A 18 -3.70 3.83 9.23
N ARG A 19 -3.67 3.89 10.56
CA ARG A 19 -2.91 2.93 11.38
C ARG A 19 -3.33 1.49 11.14
N GLY A 20 -4.63 1.23 11.20
CA GLY A 20 -5.14 -0.13 11.07
C GLY A 20 -4.90 -0.72 9.69
N ILE A 21 -5.06 0.09 8.66
CA ILE A 21 -4.87 -0.36 7.29
C ILE A 21 -3.38 -0.61 7.02
N LEU A 22 -2.52 0.26 7.54
CA LEU A 22 -1.08 0.06 7.40
C LEU A 22 -0.62 -1.20 8.14
N SER A 23 -1.16 -1.42 9.33
CA SER A 23 -0.86 -2.65 10.06
C SER A 23 -1.24 -3.89 9.27
N GLY A 24 -2.41 -3.86 8.62
CA GLY A 24 -2.83 -4.95 7.76
C GLY A 24 -1.91 -5.14 6.56
N ALA A 25 -1.49 -4.04 5.95
CA ALA A 25 -0.57 -4.11 4.81
C ALA A 25 0.76 -4.73 5.22
N ASN A 26 1.30 -4.31 6.36
CA ASN A 26 2.56 -4.86 6.85
C ASN A 26 2.44 -6.35 7.14
N ARG A 27 1.32 -6.77 7.69
CA ARG A 27 1.08 -8.17 8.00
C ARG A 27 1.01 -9.00 6.72
N ILE A 28 0.31 -8.51 5.71
CA ILE A 28 0.22 -9.22 4.44
C ILE A 28 1.61 -9.38 3.82
N MET A 29 2.40 -8.32 3.83
CA MET A 29 3.74 -8.40 3.26
C MET A 29 4.63 -9.34 4.06
N THR A 30 4.50 -9.34 5.38
CA THR A 30 5.29 -10.24 6.22
C THR A 30 4.91 -11.69 5.97
N GLU A 31 3.61 -11.99 5.92
CA GLU A 31 3.13 -13.36 5.79
C GLU A 31 3.27 -13.88 4.37
N GLY A 32 3.14 -13.01 3.36
CA GLY A 32 3.20 -13.43 1.98
C GLY A 32 4.56 -13.28 1.31
N LYS A 33 5.55 -12.77 2.03
CA LYS A 33 6.82 -12.41 1.43
C LYS A 33 7.49 -13.57 0.72
N GLU A 34 7.59 -14.72 1.39
CA GLU A 34 8.31 -15.84 0.81
C GLU A 34 7.61 -16.40 -0.42
N THR A 35 6.29 -16.45 -0.38
CA THR A 35 5.51 -16.89 -1.53
C THR A 35 5.73 -15.98 -2.73
N LEU A 36 5.69 -14.68 -2.48
CA LEU A 36 5.84 -13.69 -3.54
C LEU A 36 7.27 -13.71 -4.09
N LYS A 37 8.27 -13.84 -3.21
CA LYS A 37 9.66 -13.93 -3.67
C LYS A 37 9.85 -15.13 -4.59
N LYS A 38 9.30 -16.28 -4.20
CA LYS A 38 9.41 -17.47 -5.02
C LYS A 38 8.75 -17.28 -6.38
N ALA A 39 7.60 -16.63 -6.40
CA ALA A 39 6.91 -16.39 -7.66
C ALA A 39 7.78 -15.56 -8.61
N PHE A 40 8.45 -14.53 -8.09
CA PHE A 40 9.31 -13.70 -8.94
C PHE A 40 10.62 -14.39 -9.32
N GLU A 41 11.12 -15.28 -8.46
CA GLU A 41 12.30 -16.07 -8.83
C GLU A 41 11.99 -17.02 -9.98
N GLU A 42 10.81 -17.57 -9.99
CA GLU A 42 10.40 -18.50 -11.06
C GLU A 42 9.92 -17.76 -12.30
N ASN A 43 9.52 -16.51 -12.17
CA ASN A 43 8.96 -15.72 -13.26
C ASN A 43 9.53 -14.30 -13.22
N PRO A 44 10.82 -14.14 -13.54
CA PRO A 44 11.48 -12.84 -13.34
C PRO A 44 10.94 -11.72 -14.22
N ASP A 45 10.19 -12.05 -15.27
CA ASP A 45 9.62 -11.03 -16.15
C ASP A 45 8.20 -10.64 -15.77
N TYR A 46 7.65 -11.23 -14.73
CA TYR A 46 6.30 -10.88 -14.31
C TYR A 46 6.28 -9.49 -13.70
N ARG A 47 5.19 -8.80 -13.92
CA ARG A 47 4.89 -7.56 -13.21
C ARG A 47 3.98 -7.89 -12.05
N LEU A 48 3.91 -6.97 -11.11
CA LEU A 48 3.09 -7.13 -9.93
C LEU A 48 1.84 -6.28 -10.06
N VAL A 49 0.68 -6.90 -9.93
CA VAL A 49 -0.59 -6.19 -9.88
C VAL A 49 -1.19 -6.40 -8.51
N ILE A 50 -1.46 -5.31 -7.82
CA ILE A 50 -2.03 -5.34 -6.48
C ILE A 50 -3.42 -4.75 -6.57
N THR A 51 -4.42 -5.50 -6.14
CA THR A 51 -5.78 -5.05 -6.27
C THR A 51 -6.56 -5.36 -5.00
N GLY A 52 -7.61 -4.60 -4.77
CA GLY A 52 -8.47 -4.79 -3.63
C GLY A 52 -9.73 -3.95 -3.76
N HIS A 53 -10.68 -4.21 -2.87
CA HIS A 53 -11.94 -3.51 -2.83
C HIS A 53 -12.17 -2.99 -1.43
N SER A 54 -12.63 -1.75 -1.32
CA SER A 54 -12.95 -1.10 -0.05
C SER A 54 -11.73 -1.07 0.87
N LEU A 55 -11.78 -1.67 2.05
CA LEU A 55 -10.61 -1.71 2.94
C LEU A 55 -9.43 -2.43 2.29
N GLY A 56 -9.70 -3.48 1.50
CA GLY A 56 -8.66 -4.15 0.75
C GLY A 56 -8.02 -3.24 -0.29
N ALA A 57 -8.80 -2.32 -0.86
CA ALA A 57 -8.24 -1.34 -1.78
C ALA A 57 -7.28 -0.40 -1.06
N GLY A 58 -7.63 0.00 0.16
CA GLY A 58 -6.72 0.83 0.96
C GLY A 58 -5.41 0.11 1.26
N THR A 59 -5.51 -1.15 1.63
CA THR A 59 -4.33 -1.99 1.86
C THR A 59 -3.48 -2.08 0.59
N ALA A 60 -4.12 -2.31 -0.56
CA ALA A 60 -3.42 -2.40 -1.83
C ALA A 60 -2.68 -1.11 -2.16
N ILE A 61 -3.29 0.04 -1.88
CA ILE A 61 -2.65 1.33 -2.11
C ILE A 61 -1.38 1.46 -1.27
N LEU A 62 -1.46 1.13 0.01
CA LEU A 62 -0.30 1.28 0.89
C LEU A 62 0.84 0.34 0.51
N ILE A 63 0.53 -0.89 0.12
CA ILE A 63 1.55 -1.82 -0.34
C ILE A 63 2.19 -1.31 -1.63
N SER A 64 1.37 -0.82 -2.56
CA SER A 64 1.88 -0.30 -3.82
C SER A 64 2.79 0.89 -3.62
N LEU A 65 2.43 1.80 -2.71
CA LEU A 65 3.29 2.93 -2.38
C LEU A 65 4.61 2.46 -1.80
N GLY A 66 4.59 1.40 -1.00
CA GLY A 66 5.83 0.82 -0.48
C GLY A 66 6.75 0.33 -1.58
N PHE A 67 6.20 -0.37 -2.58
CA PHE A 67 7.01 -0.80 -3.72
C PHE A 67 7.56 0.38 -4.49
N LEU A 68 6.73 1.40 -4.73
CA LEU A 68 7.18 2.57 -5.49
C LEU A 68 8.25 3.37 -4.77
N ASN A 69 8.31 3.27 -3.46
CA ASN A 69 9.30 3.98 -2.66
C ASN A 69 10.44 3.09 -2.18
N ASN A 70 10.55 1.90 -2.76
CA ASN A 70 11.67 0.98 -2.57
C ASN A 70 11.82 0.42 -1.16
N ILE A 71 10.77 0.45 -0.35
CA ILE A 71 10.90 -0.13 0.99
C ILE A 71 10.98 -1.65 0.96
N TYR A 72 10.63 -2.26 -0.18
CA TYR A 72 10.71 -3.71 -0.34
C TYR A 72 11.86 -4.12 -1.27
N ALA A 73 12.75 -3.19 -1.60
CA ALA A 73 13.77 -3.45 -2.62
C ALA A 73 14.73 -4.58 -2.22
N ASN A 74 15.02 -4.71 -0.92
CA ASN A 74 15.93 -5.77 -0.47
C ASN A 74 15.33 -7.16 -0.68
N ASP A 75 14.03 -7.29 -0.54
CA ASP A 75 13.36 -8.57 -0.70
C ASP A 75 12.94 -8.82 -2.15
N PHE A 76 12.70 -7.77 -2.90
CA PHE A 76 12.19 -7.87 -4.27
C PHE A 76 12.98 -6.98 -5.22
N PRO A 77 14.28 -7.28 -5.40
CA PRO A 77 15.12 -6.40 -6.22
C PRO A 77 14.78 -6.43 -7.70
N ASN A 78 14.09 -7.47 -8.15
CA ASN A 78 13.81 -7.66 -9.56
C ASN A 78 12.41 -7.26 -9.98
N VAL A 79 11.61 -6.71 -9.07
CA VAL A 79 10.28 -6.25 -9.43
C VAL A 79 10.40 -4.95 -10.20
N LYS A 80 10.02 -4.98 -11.48
CA LYS A 80 10.23 -3.86 -12.39
C LYS A 80 9.00 -2.99 -12.55
N GLU A 81 7.83 -3.58 -12.40
CA GLU A 81 6.60 -2.88 -12.66
C GLU A 81 5.56 -3.27 -11.62
N VAL A 82 4.96 -2.26 -10.99
CA VAL A 82 3.90 -2.46 -10.01
C VAL A 82 2.69 -1.65 -10.46
N LYS A 83 1.55 -2.29 -10.49
CA LYS A 83 0.29 -1.64 -10.84
C LYS A 83 -0.70 -1.86 -9.71
N CYS A 84 -1.41 -0.82 -9.34
CA CYS A 84 -2.43 -0.91 -8.30
C CYS A 84 -3.79 -0.63 -8.91
N ILE A 85 -4.74 -1.54 -8.66
CA ILE A 85 -6.12 -1.34 -9.06
C ILE A 85 -6.94 -1.34 -7.77
N ALA A 86 -7.31 -0.16 -7.33
CA ALA A 86 -8.04 0.02 -6.08
C ALA A 86 -9.48 0.39 -6.39
N LEU A 87 -10.41 -0.42 -5.91
CA LEU A 87 -11.84 -0.25 -6.17
C LEU A 87 -12.51 0.26 -4.91
N ALA A 88 -13.07 1.48 -5.00
CA ALA A 88 -13.77 2.12 -3.91
C ALA A 88 -12.93 2.21 -2.62
N PRO A 89 -11.70 2.73 -2.70
CA PRO A 89 -10.85 2.78 -1.52
C PRO A 89 -11.32 3.84 -0.54
N PRO A 90 -11.13 3.60 0.75
CA PRO A 90 -11.30 4.67 1.73
C PRO A 90 -10.10 5.61 1.70
N PRO A 91 -10.20 6.78 2.34
CA PRO A 91 -9.04 7.66 2.48
C PRO A 91 -8.01 6.99 3.39
N VAL A 92 -6.84 6.66 2.86
CA VAL A 92 -5.86 5.87 3.61
C VAL A 92 -4.51 6.53 3.75
N TYR A 93 -4.20 7.52 2.91
CA TYR A 93 -2.87 8.11 2.89
C TYR A 93 -2.94 9.55 2.45
N ARG A 94 -2.07 10.38 3.01
CA ARG A 94 -1.89 11.75 2.55
C ARG A 94 -0.45 12.17 2.76
N THR A 95 0.00 13.09 1.92
CA THR A 95 1.31 13.71 2.10
C THR A 95 1.12 15.17 2.43
N GLY A 96 2.13 15.76 3.05
CA GLY A 96 2.11 17.17 3.30
C GLY A 96 2.35 18.00 2.07
N LEU A 97 2.98 17.41 1.05
CA LEU A 97 3.35 18.16 -0.15
C LEU A 97 2.21 18.36 -1.12
N PHE A 98 1.32 17.38 -1.24
CA PHE A 98 0.26 17.41 -2.24
C PHE A 98 -1.09 17.37 -1.57
N PHE A 99 -1.23 18.21 -0.61
CA PHE A 99 -2.38 18.17 0.25
C PHE A 99 -3.70 18.32 -0.51
N GLU A 100 -3.76 19.27 -1.43
CA GLU A 100 -5.00 19.50 -2.17
C GLU A 100 -5.37 18.31 -3.03
N GLU A 101 -4.38 17.69 -3.64
CA GLU A 101 -4.62 16.57 -4.53
C GLU A 101 -4.97 15.31 -3.77
N ASN A 102 -4.57 15.25 -2.53
CA ASN A 102 -4.76 14.06 -1.71
C ASN A 102 -5.81 14.22 -0.64
N LYS A 103 -6.64 15.21 -0.76
CA LYS A 103 -7.68 15.43 0.25
C LYS A 103 -8.64 14.27 0.34
N LEU A 104 -8.72 13.46 -0.69
CA LEU A 104 -9.54 12.26 -0.65
C LEU A 104 -9.04 11.24 0.36
N PHE A 105 -7.78 11.35 0.77
CA PHE A 105 -7.20 10.40 1.71
C PHE A 105 -7.51 10.75 3.15
N CYS A 106 -7.89 11.97 3.40
CA CYS A 106 -8.23 12.39 4.76
C CYS A 106 -9.31 13.47 4.68
N PRO A 107 -10.51 13.09 4.27
CA PRO A 107 -11.59 14.08 4.18
C PRO A 107 -12.00 14.51 5.56
N GLN A 108 -12.35 15.77 5.69
CA GLN A 108 -12.79 16.32 6.97
C GLN A 108 -14.22 16.80 6.86
#